data_11bcab0513645b58a28e2dea0f1feb56
#
_entry.id   11bcab0513645b58a28e2dea0f1feb56
#
_cell.length_a   1.000
_cell.length_b   1.000
_cell.length_c   1.000
_cell.angle_alpha   90.00
_cell.angle_beta   90.00
_cell.angle_gamma   90.00
#
_symmetry.space_group_name_H-M   'P 1'
#
loop_
_entity.id
_entity.type
_entity.pdbx_description
1 polymer ?
#
loop_
_entity_poly.entity_id
_entity_poly.type
_entity_poly.pdbx_seq_one_letter_code
_entity_poly.pdbx_strand_id
1 'polypeptide(L)'
;MITIIIGRDTKTSQLRMTANGKSAAICGKEDVPMGVGREHISIAIDDEGSIVLRNLNIENDTYVNGIGVETKRLKEGDRIELGKEHYRIGWDVIQPFVPTFVDIRPLKKAWDDYQEELLQLQIKERRSGVLRSATGLITMGAMVLSIFTGRDNPVFLTLYIIAGVVSAAFFVKAYLDSAKMPKKQQETRDSLPKKYVCPSCGHFMGNQSYEILSQGKACPYCKAIYRK
;
A
#
# COMPACT_ATOMS: atom_id res chain seq x y z
N MET A 1 3.14 19.73 10.28
CA MET A 1 4.41 20.34 10.69
C MET A 1 4.75 19.90 12.12
N ILE A 2 5.95 19.38 12.35
CA ILE A 2 6.48 18.94 13.65
C ILE A 2 7.65 19.84 14.01
N THR A 3 7.69 20.34 15.23
CA THR A 3 8.83 21.13 15.74
C THR A 3 9.48 20.39 16.89
N ILE A 4 10.78 20.15 16.78
CA ILE A 4 11.62 19.49 17.77
C ILE A 4 12.57 20.54 18.33
N ILE A 5 12.65 20.69 19.63
CA ILE A 5 13.63 21.53 20.31
C ILE A 5 14.62 20.60 21.01
N ILE A 6 15.91 20.83 20.75
CA ILE A 6 16.99 20.03 21.30
C ILE A 6 17.91 20.93 22.14
N GLY A 7 18.30 20.47 23.31
CA GLY A 7 19.21 21.15 24.19
C GLY A 7 19.64 20.28 25.36
N ARG A 8 20.38 20.83 26.32
CA ARG A 8 20.88 20.15 27.49
C ARG A 8 19.87 20.19 28.64
N ASP A 9 19.59 19.04 29.23
CA ASP A 9 18.79 18.96 30.46
C ASP A 9 19.61 19.46 31.67
N THR A 10 18.99 20.32 32.49
CA THR A 10 19.66 20.94 33.65
C THR A 10 19.85 20.03 34.81
N LYS A 11 19.05 18.97 34.92
CA LYS A 11 19.10 18.04 36.09
C LYS A 11 20.02 16.84 35.81
N THR A 12 19.95 16.32 34.61
CA THR A 12 20.64 15.08 34.22
C THR A 12 21.91 15.33 33.41
N SER A 13 22.14 16.58 32.96
CA SER A 13 23.21 16.94 32.03
C SER A 13 23.17 16.18 30.69
N GLN A 14 22.10 15.49 30.40
CA GLN A 14 21.91 14.74 29.18
C GLN A 14 21.27 15.59 28.08
N LEU A 15 21.33 15.10 26.85
CA LEU A 15 20.65 15.76 25.72
C LEU A 15 19.14 15.63 25.89
N ARG A 16 18.39 16.67 25.94
CA ARG A 16 16.94 16.73 26.07
C ARG A 16 16.31 17.10 24.76
N MET A 17 15.24 16.41 24.41
CA MET A 17 14.44 16.71 23.25
C MET A 17 12.99 16.96 23.65
N THR A 18 12.39 17.97 23.05
CA THR A 18 10.98 18.31 23.21
C THR A 18 10.34 18.34 21.84
N ALA A 19 9.35 17.49 21.60
CA ALA A 19 8.60 17.47 20.36
C ALA A 19 7.16 17.96 20.60
N ASN A 20 6.70 18.98 19.87
CA ASN A 20 5.37 19.58 20.00
C ASN A 20 4.98 19.91 21.45
N GLY A 21 5.93 20.42 22.24
CA GLY A 21 5.72 20.77 23.65
C GLY A 21 5.71 19.61 24.64
N LYS A 22 5.89 18.36 24.19
CA LYS A 22 6.02 17.18 25.06
C LYS A 22 7.47 16.81 25.20
N SER A 23 8.00 16.83 26.43
CA SER A 23 9.38 16.39 26.70
C SER A 23 9.48 14.89 26.43
N ALA A 24 10.32 14.53 25.48
CA ALA A 24 10.73 13.15 25.26
C ALA A 24 12.08 12.95 25.93
N ALA A 25 12.23 11.86 26.68
CA ALA A 25 13.49 11.47 27.27
C ALA A 25 14.52 11.21 26.17
N ILE A 26 15.78 11.50 26.48
CA ILE A 26 16.83 11.61 25.50
C ILE A 26 17.65 10.37 25.35
N CYS A 27 18.12 10.25 24.14
CA CYS A 27 19.09 9.30 23.69
C CYS A 27 20.50 9.78 24.01
N GLY A 28 21.20 9.11 24.90
CA GLY A 28 22.62 9.31 25.14
C GLY A 28 22.97 9.03 26.60
N LYS A 29 24.03 8.23 26.82
CA LYS A 29 24.58 7.98 28.14
C LYS A 29 25.69 8.99 28.50
N GLU A 30 26.00 9.87 27.57
CA GLU A 30 27.12 10.80 27.72
C GLU A 30 26.63 12.17 28.21
N ASP A 31 27.43 12.78 29.07
CA ASP A 31 27.19 14.14 29.54
C ASP A 31 27.37 15.14 28.41
N VAL A 32 26.37 15.99 28.25
CA VAL A 32 26.37 17.06 27.25
C VAL A 32 27.14 18.25 27.83
N PRO A 33 28.10 18.84 27.06
CA PRO A 33 28.89 19.99 27.51
C PRO A 33 28.06 21.20 27.91
N MET A 34 28.59 22.06 28.75
CA MET A 34 27.93 23.27 29.21
C MET A 34 27.70 24.29 28.11
N GLY A 35 28.48 24.27 27.05
CA GLY A 35 28.26 25.09 25.85
C GLY A 35 27.01 24.75 25.07
N VAL A 36 26.33 23.64 25.38
CA VAL A 36 25.02 23.32 24.80
C VAL A 36 23.91 23.94 25.67
N GLY A 37 23.19 24.89 25.12
CA GLY A 37 22.06 25.55 25.80
C GLY A 37 20.90 24.62 26.07
N ARG A 38 19.99 25.04 26.98
CA ARG A 38 18.77 24.27 27.35
C ARG A 38 17.81 24.09 26.18
N GLU A 39 17.69 25.10 25.35
CA GLU A 39 17.01 25.13 24.07
C GLU A 39 18.03 25.67 23.07
N HIS A 40 18.86 24.76 22.52
CA HIS A 40 19.97 25.19 21.67
C HIS A 40 19.56 25.33 20.22
N ILE A 41 18.86 24.32 19.70
CA ILE A 41 18.33 24.33 18.32
C ILE A 41 16.86 23.96 18.27
N SER A 42 16.19 24.47 17.26
CA SER A 42 14.89 23.94 16.82
C SER A 42 15.02 23.28 15.44
N ILE A 43 14.37 22.18 15.27
CA ILE A 43 14.26 21.48 13.97
C ILE A 43 12.79 21.45 13.61
N ALA A 44 12.42 22.16 12.56
CA ALA A 44 11.07 22.15 12.00
C ALA A 44 11.03 21.16 10.82
N ILE A 45 10.09 20.26 10.86
CA ILE A 45 9.84 19.26 9.81
C ILE A 45 8.46 19.53 9.25
N ASP A 46 8.37 19.85 7.97
CA ASP A 46 7.10 20.07 7.29
C ASP A 46 6.46 18.77 6.79
N ASP A 47 5.23 18.87 6.32
CA ASP A 47 4.48 17.72 5.81
C ASP A 47 5.02 17.23 4.44
N GLU A 48 5.91 18.00 3.81
CA GLU A 48 6.61 17.66 2.56
C GLU A 48 7.96 16.98 2.84
N GLY A 49 8.37 16.87 4.12
CA GLY A 49 9.64 16.28 4.55
C GLY A 49 10.83 17.22 4.45
N SER A 50 10.59 18.52 4.31
CA SER A 50 11.65 19.52 4.42
C SER A 50 12.03 19.71 5.88
N ILE A 51 13.31 19.67 6.18
CA ILE A 51 13.86 19.74 7.53
C ILE A 51 14.66 21.06 7.62
N VAL A 52 14.22 21.95 8.51
CA VAL A 52 14.88 23.23 8.74
C VAL A 52 15.37 23.30 10.16
N LEU A 53 16.69 23.40 10.34
CA LEU A 53 17.34 23.69 11.60
C LEU A 53 17.44 25.18 11.81
N ARG A 54 17.19 25.63 13.04
CA ARG A 54 17.40 27.01 13.48
C ARG A 54 18.13 27.01 14.82
N ASN A 55 19.21 27.79 14.91
CA ASN A 55 19.87 28.07 16.18
C ASN A 55 18.97 28.96 17.06
N LEU A 56 18.71 28.54 18.29
CA LEU A 56 17.96 29.31 19.29
C LEU A 56 18.88 29.95 20.33
N ASN A 57 20.12 29.50 20.41
CA ASN A 57 21.07 29.99 21.39
C ASN A 57 21.92 31.13 20.79
N ILE A 58 21.76 32.33 21.32
CA ILE A 58 22.49 33.52 20.86
C ILE A 58 23.96 33.48 21.30
N GLU A 59 24.27 32.81 22.42
CA GLU A 59 25.61 32.80 23.02
C GLU A 59 26.52 31.70 22.49
N ASN A 60 25.93 30.64 21.94
CA ASN A 60 26.66 29.49 21.44
C ASN A 60 26.20 29.10 20.02
N ASP A 61 27.18 28.90 19.17
CA ASP A 61 26.95 28.60 17.76
C ASP A 61 26.48 27.17 17.52
N THR A 62 25.75 27.01 16.43
CA THR A 62 25.40 25.71 15.84
C THR A 62 26.14 25.54 14.54
N TYR A 63 26.77 24.38 14.33
CA TYR A 63 27.51 24.08 13.12
C TYR A 63 26.82 22.96 12.35
N VAL A 64 26.74 23.11 11.03
CA VAL A 64 26.31 22.06 10.11
C VAL A 64 27.44 21.82 9.11
N ASN A 65 27.98 20.61 9.10
CA ASN A 65 29.13 20.22 8.31
C ASN A 65 30.36 21.12 8.55
N GLY A 66 30.55 21.56 9.82
CA GLY A 66 31.65 22.43 10.21
C GLY A 66 31.46 23.92 9.93
N ILE A 67 30.33 24.34 9.38
CA ILE A 67 30.00 25.74 9.07
C ILE A 67 28.99 26.24 10.10
N GLY A 68 29.27 27.35 10.78
CA GLY A 68 28.34 28.02 11.71
C GLY A 68 27.12 28.53 10.99
N VAL A 69 25.92 28.23 11.55
CA VAL A 69 24.66 28.57 10.90
C VAL A 69 23.62 29.08 11.92
N GLU A 70 22.87 30.08 11.54
CA GLU A 70 21.68 30.51 12.27
C GLU A 70 20.44 29.71 11.82
N THR A 71 20.32 29.48 10.53
CA THR A 71 19.24 28.71 9.94
C THR A 71 19.78 27.92 8.74
N LYS A 72 19.43 26.63 8.68
CA LYS A 72 19.87 25.74 7.60
C LYS A 72 18.81 24.70 7.26
N ARG A 73 18.56 24.53 5.96
CA ARG A 73 17.82 23.37 5.47
C ARG A 73 18.74 22.15 5.50
N LEU A 74 18.35 21.16 6.30
CA LEU A 74 19.11 19.92 6.49
C LEU A 74 18.82 18.92 5.39
N LYS A 75 19.84 18.11 5.12
CA LYS A 75 19.72 16.87 4.31
C LYS A 75 20.07 15.69 5.20
N GLU A 76 19.56 14.53 4.84
CA GLU A 76 19.93 13.29 5.52
C GLU A 76 21.45 13.10 5.44
N GLY A 77 22.07 12.80 6.62
CA GLY A 77 23.51 12.66 6.73
C GLY A 77 24.29 13.94 7.06
N ASP A 78 23.64 15.11 7.12
CA ASP A 78 24.32 16.33 7.58
C ASP A 78 24.81 16.15 9.02
N ARG A 79 26.05 16.57 9.29
CA ARG A 79 26.68 16.53 10.60
C ARG A 79 26.31 17.79 11.38
N ILE A 80 25.57 17.61 12.47
CA ILE A 80 25.12 18.71 13.34
C ILE A 80 25.98 18.72 14.59
N GLU A 81 26.54 19.88 14.93
CA GLU A 81 27.39 20.09 16.09
C GLU A 81 26.93 21.33 16.85
N LEU A 82 26.90 21.24 18.19
CA LEU A 82 26.41 22.28 19.07
C LEU A 82 27.52 22.83 19.98
N GLY A 83 27.53 24.13 20.12
CA GLY A 83 28.43 24.84 21.04
C GLY A 83 29.89 24.80 20.63
N LYS A 84 30.73 25.44 21.46
CA LYS A 84 32.18 25.56 21.23
C LYS A 84 32.91 24.24 21.29
N GLU A 85 32.36 23.26 22.01
CA GLU A 85 32.87 21.91 22.15
C GLU A 85 32.52 21.00 20.96
N HIS A 86 31.80 21.52 19.97
CA HIS A 86 31.37 20.79 18.79
C HIS A 86 30.66 19.47 19.14
N TYR A 87 29.76 19.51 20.16
CA TYR A 87 29.01 18.33 20.57
C TYR A 87 28.13 17.84 19.43
N ARG A 88 28.37 16.60 18.99
CA ARG A 88 27.71 16.03 17.82
C ARG A 88 26.35 15.43 18.17
N ILE A 89 25.35 15.78 17.40
CA ILE A 89 24.02 15.14 17.43
C ILE A 89 23.97 14.09 16.33
N GLY A 90 23.64 12.84 16.70
CA GLY A 90 23.38 11.78 15.73
C GLY A 90 22.09 11.99 14.95
N TRP A 91 22.07 11.57 13.71
CA TRP A 91 20.85 11.63 12.87
C TRP A 91 19.72 10.72 13.41
N ASP A 92 20.07 9.66 14.12
CA ASP A 92 19.17 8.75 14.84
C ASP A 92 18.22 9.46 15.81
N VAL A 93 18.64 10.61 16.35
CA VAL A 93 17.80 11.47 17.22
C VAL A 93 16.67 12.13 16.45
N ILE A 94 16.90 12.47 15.18
CA ILE A 94 15.98 13.23 14.32
C ILE A 94 15.11 12.29 13.48
N GLN A 95 15.67 11.18 13.03
CA GLN A 95 15.05 10.21 12.12
C GLN A 95 13.64 9.74 12.53
N PRO A 96 13.33 9.46 13.81
CA PRO A 96 11.98 9.04 14.20
C PRO A 96 10.87 10.07 13.91
N PHE A 97 11.26 11.33 13.71
CA PHE A 97 10.33 12.45 13.46
C PHE A 97 10.27 12.82 11.97
N VAL A 98 11.21 12.34 11.17
CA VAL A 98 11.21 12.58 9.74
C VAL A 98 10.12 11.74 9.09
N PRO A 99 9.14 12.35 8.44
CA PRO A 99 8.08 11.61 7.81
C PRO A 99 8.64 10.75 6.66
N THR A 100 8.32 9.48 6.68
CA THR A 100 8.60 8.58 5.55
C THR A 100 7.56 8.82 4.47
N PHE A 101 7.98 9.11 3.27
CA PHE A 101 7.09 9.24 2.12
C PHE A 101 7.08 7.95 1.32
N VAL A 102 5.92 7.60 0.82
CA VAL A 102 5.74 6.38 0.02
C VAL A 102 4.87 6.68 -1.20
N ASP A 103 5.35 6.27 -2.36
CA ASP A 103 4.58 6.35 -3.60
C ASP A 103 3.58 5.20 -3.66
N ILE A 104 2.29 5.54 -3.67
CA ILE A 104 1.20 4.57 -3.74
C ILE A 104 0.63 4.40 -5.16
N ARG A 105 1.09 5.15 -6.16
CA ARG A 105 0.62 5.03 -7.55
C ARG A 105 0.70 3.61 -8.12
N PRO A 106 1.75 2.81 -7.82
CA PRO A 106 1.80 1.42 -8.27
C PRO A 106 0.65 0.55 -7.75
N LEU A 107 0.08 0.90 -6.58
CA LEU A 107 -1.05 0.17 -6.01
C LEU A 107 -2.33 0.32 -6.83
N LYS A 108 -2.49 1.43 -7.57
CA LYS A 108 -3.60 1.61 -8.49
C LYS A 108 -3.64 0.50 -9.52
N LYS A 109 -2.50 0.27 -10.18
CA LYS A 109 -2.40 -0.79 -11.17
C LYS A 109 -2.69 -2.17 -10.57
N ALA A 110 -2.14 -2.46 -9.39
CA ALA A 110 -2.38 -3.74 -8.71
C ALA A 110 -3.87 -3.96 -8.38
N TRP A 111 -4.59 -2.88 -8.02
CA TRP A 111 -6.03 -2.92 -7.78
C TRP A 111 -6.82 -3.10 -9.07
N ASP A 112 -6.51 -2.32 -10.10
CA ASP A 112 -7.20 -2.37 -11.39
C ASP A 112 -7.03 -3.75 -12.05
N ASP A 113 -5.80 -4.30 -12.08
CA ASP A 113 -5.50 -5.64 -12.59
C ASP A 113 -6.32 -6.72 -11.83
N TYR A 114 -6.45 -6.58 -10.50
CA TYR A 114 -7.26 -7.49 -9.69
C TYR A 114 -8.76 -7.41 -10.02
N GLN A 115 -9.29 -6.21 -10.18
CA GLN A 115 -10.70 -6.00 -10.54
C GLN A 115 -11.00 -6.56 -11.94
N GLU A 116 -10.09 -6.32 -12.88
CA GLU A 116 -10.23 -6.85 -14.23
C GLU A 116 -10.23 -8.39 -14.24
N GLU A 117 -9.31 -9.01 -13.48
CA GLU A 117 -9.24 -10.48 -13.37
C GLU A 117 -10.53 -11.06 -12.77
N LEU A 118 -11.08 -10.43 -11.72
CA LEU A 118 -12.39 -10.82 -11.16
C LEU A 118 -13.52 -10.69 -12.17
N LEU A 119 -13.57 -9.60 -12.91
CA LEU A 119 -14.59 -9.35 -13.94
C LEU A 119 -14.52 -10.43 -15.04
N GLN A 120 -13.32 -10.76 -15.51
CA GLN A 120 -13.12 -11.80 -16.51
C GLN A 120 -13.60 -13.18 -16.01
N LEU A 121 -13.36 -13.49 -14.75
CA LEU A 121 -13.87 -14.72 -14.12
C LEU A 121 -15.41 -14.73 -14.07
N GLN A 122 -16.04 -13.63 -13.71
CA GLN A 122 -17.52 -13.50 -13.69
C GLN A 122 -18.12 -13.63 -15.10
N ILE A 123 -17.50 -12.98 -16.10
CA ILE A 123 -17.96 -13.08 -17.50
C ILE A 123 -17.87 -14.53 -17.98
N LYS A 124 -16.78 -15.21 -17.67
CA LYS A 124 -16.58 -16.62 -18.06
C LYS A 124 -17.62 -17.53 -17.38
N GLU A 125 -17.92 -17.31 -16.11
CA GLU A 125 -18.95 -18.05 -15.38
C GLU A 125 -20.34 -17.84 -15.99
N ARG A 126 -20.73 -16.57 -16.28
CA ARG A 126 -21.99 -16.24 -16.93
C ARG A 126 -22.11 -16.90 -18.31
N ARG A 127 -21.05 -16.82 -19.14
CA ARG A 127 -21.04 -17.47 -20.46
C ARG A 127 -21.25 -18.96 -20.38
N SER A 128 -20.60 -19.64 -19.41
CA SER A 128 -20.79 -21.08 -19.21
C SER A 128 -22.21 -21.42 -18.77
N GLY A 129 -22.84 -20.58 -17.95
CA GLY A 129 -24.23 -20.70 -17.55
C GLY A 129 -25.20 -20.58 -18.73
N VAL A 130 -25.03 -19.54 -19.55
CA VAL A 130 -25.84 -19.32 -20.78
C VAL A 130 -25.70 -20.50 -21.74
N LEU A 131 -24.48 -21.01 -21.94
CA LEU A 131 -24.25 -22.18 -22.80
C LEU A 131 -25.03 -23.42 -22.33
N ARG A 132 -25.03 -23.68 -21.02
CA ARG A 132 -25.81 -24.79 -20.43
C ARG A 132 -27.32 -24.64 -20.68
N SER A 133 -27.85 -23.43 -20.49
CA SER A 133 -29.26 -23.16 -20.74
C SER A 133 -29.61 -23.31 -22.21
N ALA A 134 -28.74 -22.82 -23.13
CA ALA A 134 -28.95 -22.93 -24.56
C ALA A 134 -28.96 -24.40 -25.05
N THR A 135 -28.05 -25.25 -24.52
CA THR A 135 -28.05 -26.69 -24.87
C THR A 135 -29.34 -27.39 -24.41
N GLY A 136 -29.87 -27.04 -23.23
CA GLY A 136 -31.15 -27.53 -22.73
C GLY A 136 -32.33 -27.12 -23.65
N LEU A 137 -32.35 -25.88 -24.11
CA LEU A 137 -33.41 -25.39 -25.03
C LEU A 137 -33.33 -26.07 -26.40
N ILE A 138 -32.13 -26.30 -26.93
CA ILE A 138 -31.94 -26.99 -28.20
C ILE A 138 -32.43 -28.43 -28.12
N THR A 139 -32.16 -29.15 -27.03
CA THR A 139 -32.62 -30.54 -26.84
C THR A 139 -34.11 -30.60 -26.67
N MET A 140 -34.72 -29.68 -25.91
CA MET A 140 -36.20 -29.58 -25.79
C MET A 140 -36.84 -29.27 -27.13
N GLY A 141 -36.31 -28.29 -27.89
CA GLY A 141 -36.81 -27.94 -29.20
C GLY A 141 -36.75 -29.11 -30.21
N ALA A 142 -35.64 -29.85 -30.22
CA ALA A 142 -35.50 -31.04 -31.03
C ALA A 142 -36.50 -32.13 -30.62
N MET A 143 -36.76 -32.31 -29.34
CA MET A 143 -37.77 -33.27 -28.83
C MET A 143 -39.19 -32.89 -29.27
N VAL A 144 -39.56 -31.63 -29.17
CA VAL A 144 -40.87 -31.12 -29.61
C VAL A 144 -41.02 -31.29 -31.11
N LEU A 145 -39.99 -30.96 -31.88
CA LEU A 145 -39.99 -31.10 -33.35
C LEU A 145 -40.16 -32.55 -33.79
N SER A 146 -39.60 -33.50 -33.08
CA SER A 146 -39.72 -34.95 -33.35
C SER A 146 -41.16 -35.47 -33.19
N ILE A 147 -41.98 -34.84 -32.37
CA ILE A 147 -43.40 -35.19 -32.17
C ILE A 147 -44.22 -34.78 -33.40
N PHE A 148 -43.86 -33.64 -34.02
CA PHE A 148 -44.62 -33.11 -35.17
C PHE A 148 -44.21 -33.69 -36.53
N THR A 149 -42.97 -34.19 -36.68
CA THR A 149 -42.43 -34.59 -38.00
C THR A 149 -42.50 -36.12 -38.27
N GLY A 150 -43.06 -36.90 -37.35
CA GLY A 150 -43.22 -38.37 -37.55
C GLY A 150 -41.89 -39.12 -37.31
N ARG A 151 -41.96 -40.23 -36.57
CA ARG A 151 -40.84 -40.99 -36.05
C ARG A 151 -40.07 -41.81 -37.05
N ASP A 152 -40.55 -41.92 -38.26
CA ASP A 152 -40.08 -42.92 -39.22
C ASP A 152 -39.10 -42.39 -40.31
N ASN A 153 -38.67 -41.16 -40.24
CA ASN A 153 -37.73 -40.63 -41.21
C ASN A 153 -36.25 -40.77 -40.70
N PRO A 154 -35.41 -41.61 -41.33
CA PRO A 154 -34.06 -41.89 -40.92
C PRO A 154 -33.14 -40.65 -40.87
N VAL A 155 -33.43 -39.63 -41.67
CA VAL A 155 -32.68 -38.35 -41.69
C VAL A 155 -32.87 -37.60 -40.37
N PHE A 156 -34.08 -37.58 -39.82
CA PHE A 156 -34.33 -36.92 -38.54
C PHE A 156 -33.71 -37.66 -37.37
N LEU A 157 -33.66 -39.01 -37.43
CA LEU A 157 -33.01 -39.83 -36.38
C LEU A 157 -31.50 -39.56 -36.32
N THR A 158 -30.84 -39.48 -37.50
CA THR A 158 -29.38 -39.17 -37.55
C THR A 158 -29.08 -37.77 -37.05
N LEU A 159 -29.86 -36.74 -37.43
CA LEU A 159 -29.73 -35.37 -36.96
C LEU A 159 -29.92 -35.29 -35.44
N TYR A 160 -30.90 -36.01 -34.89
CA TYR A 160 -31.18 -36.07 -33.47
C TYR A 160 -30.00 -36.66 -32.66
N ILE A 161 -29.41 -37.76 -33.17
CA ILE A 161 -28.23 -38.40 -32.56
C ILE A 161 -27.05 -37.42 -32.57
N ILE A 162 -26.79 -36.77 -33.71
CA ILE A 162 -25.67 -35.80 -33.84
C ILE A 162 -25.89 -34.65 -32.86
N ALA A 163 -27.09 -34.06 -32.79
CA ALA A 163 -27.41 -32.99 -31.88
C ALA A 163 -27.23 -33.42 -30.40
N GLY A 164 -27.63 -34.64 -30.06
CA GLY A 164 -27.42 -35.21 -28.71
C GLY A 164 -25.95 -35.37 -28.36
N VAL A 165 -25.14 -35.88 -29.26
CA VAL A 165 -23.69 -36.05 -29.04
C VAL A 165 -23.01 -34.68 -28.88
N VAL A 166 -23.29 -33.73 -29.74
CA VAL A 166 -22.76 -32.37 -29.67
C VAL A 166 -23.18 -31.70 -28.35
N SER A 167 -24.46 -31.82 -27.97
CA SER A 167 -24.97 -31.27 -26.71
C SER A 167 -24.28 -31.91 -25.51
N ALA A 168 -24.09 -33.22 -25.49
CA ALA A 168 -23.38 -33.93 -24.42
C ALA A 168 -21.92 -33.49 -24.31
N ALA A 169 -21.22 -33.33 -25.44
CA ALA A 169 -19.84 -32.83 -25.44
C ALA A 169 -19.72 -31.41 -24.89
N PHE A 170 -20.65 -30.50 -25.26
CA PHE A 170 -20.71 -29.17 -24.71
C PHE A 170 -21.01 -29.17 -23.21
N PHE A 171 -21.92 -30.04 -22.77
CA PHE A 171 -22.27 -30.16 -21.36
C PHE A 171 -21.08 -30.63 -20.52
N VAL A 172 -20.37 -31.66 -20.96
CA VAL A 172 -19.15 -32.16 -20.29
C VAL A 172 -18.09 -31.07 -20.22
N LYS A 173 -17.82 -30.38 -21.32
CA LYS A 173 -16.86 -29.27 -21.36
C LYS A 173 -17.26 -28.18 -20.38
N ALA A 174 -18.52 -27.75 -20.38
CA ALA A 174 -19.03 -26.71 -19.46
C ALA A 174 -18.96 -27.15 -18.01
N TYR A 175 -19.17 -28.42 -17.72
CA TYR A 175 -19.03 -29.01 -16.39
C TYR A 175 -17.60 -28.97 -15.90
N LEU A 176 -16.64 -29.42 -16.72
CA LEU A 176 -15.21 -29.43 -16.39
C LEU A 176 -14.66 -28.02 -16.20
N ASP A 177 -15.07 -27.06 -17.03
CA ASP A 177 -14.69 -25.66 -16.89
C ASP A 177 -15.28 -25.05 -15.60
N SER A 178 -16.50 -25.40 -15.25
CA SER A 178 -17.16 -24.93 -14.03
C SER A 178 -16.50 -25.47 -12.76
N ALA A 179 -16.03 -26.72 -12.77
CA ALA A 179 -15.36 -27.32 -11.61
C ALA A 179 -14.03 -26.65 -11.27
N LYS A 180 -13.37 -26.01 -12.25
CA LYS A 180 -12.10 -25.29 -12.06
C LYS A 180 -12.29 -23.83 -11.58
N MET A 181 -13.50 -23.29 -11.71
CA MET A 181 -13.76 -21.89 -11.42
C MET A 181 -13.57 -21.49 -9.94
N PRO A 182 -14.06 -22.26 -8.94
CA PRO A 182 -13.87 -21.91 -7.54
C PRO A 182 -12.39 -21.78 -7.15
N LYS A 183 -11.57 -22.70 -7.61
CA LYS A 183 -10.12 -22.67 -7.35
C LYS A 183 -9.47 -21.44 -7.94
N LYS A 184 -9.82 -21.07 -9.17
CA LYS A 184 -9.27 -19.89 -9.84
C LYS A 184 -9.73 -18.59 -9.16
N GLN A 185 -10.99 -18.52 -8.72
CA GLN A 185 -11.49 -17.39 -7.94
C GLN A 185 -10.73 -17.23 -6.61
N GLN A 186 -10.43 -18.34 -5.94
CA GLN A 186 -9.65 -18.32 -4.71
C GLN A 186 -8.21 -17.86 -4.97
N GLU A 187 -7.54 -18.39 -5.99
CA GLU A 187 -6.18 -17.97 -6.39
C GLU A 187 -6.11 -16.47 -6.69
N THR A 188 -7.12 -15.92 -7.40
CA THR A 188 -7.19 -14.48 -7.67
C THR A 188 -7.38 -13.68 -6.38
N ARG A 189 -8.26 -14.09 -5.47
CA ARG A 189 -8.43 -13.43 -4.17
C ARG A 189 -7.16 -13.47 -3.32
N ASP A 190 -6.46 -14.60 -3.31
CA ASP A 190 -5.21 -14.79 -2.55
C ASP A 190 -4.01 -14.03 -3.18
N SER A 191 -4.14 -13.57 -4.41
CA SER A 191 -3.13 -12.74 -5.08
C SER A 191 -3.13 -11.29 -4.59
N LEU A 192 -4.30 -10.74 -4.21
CA LEU A 192 -4.43 -9.35 -3.78
C LEU A 192 -3.59 -9.02 -2.54
N PRO A 193 -3.61 -9.82 -1.44
CA PRO A 193 -2.80 -9.54 -0.26
C PRO A 193 -1.29 -9.53 -0.50
N LYS A 194 -0.83 -10.15 -1.59
CA LYS A 194 0.58 -10.19 -1.97
C LYS A 194 1.02 -8.99 -2.79
N LYS A 195 0.11 -8.40 -3.56
CA LYS A 195 0.40 -7.29 -4.49
C LYS A 195 -0.03 -5.93 -3.94
N TYR A 196 -1.11 -5.91 -3.15
CA TYR A 196 -1.71 -4.67 -2.63
C TYR A 196 -1.24 -4.40 -1.21
N VAL A 197 0.06 -4.14 -1.09
CA VAL A 197 0.77 -3.93 0.19
C VAL A 197 1.42 -2.56 0.25
N CYS A 198 1.54 -2.01 1.45
CA CYS A 198 2.25 -0.75 1.65
C CYS A 198 3.71 -0.89 1.21
N PRO A 199 4.23 -0.04 0.29
CA PRO A 199 5.61 -0.12 -0.16
C PRO A 199 6.66 0.13 0.94
N SER A 200 6.27 0.78 2.05
CA SER A 200 7.16 1.06 3.17
C SER A 200 7.24 -0.09 4.18
N CYS A 201 6.10 -0.66 4.58
CA CYS A 201 6.06 -1.65 5.67
C CYS A 201 5.59 -3.04 5.24
N GLY A 202 5.19 -3.24 3.98
CA GLY A 202 4.73 -4.53 3.47
C GLY A 202 3.36 -4.98 3.98
N HIS A 203 2.69 -4.18 4.83
CA HIS A 203 1.36 -4.55 5.33
C HIS A 203 0.31 -4.48 4.21
N PHE A 204 -0.57 -5.47 4.18
CA PHE A 204 -1.72 -5.49 3.27
C PHE A 204 -2.66 -4.33 3.54
N MET A 205 -3.05 -3.60 2.47
CA MET A 205 -3.85 -2.38 2.58
C MET A 205 -5.36 -2.63 2.70
N GLY A 206 -5.77 -3.90 2.80
CA GLY A 206 -7.17 -4.29 2.91
C GLY A 206 -7.86 -4.40 1.56
N ASN A 207 -9.18 -4.68 1.60
CA ASN A 207 -10.02 -4.86 0.41
C ASN A 207 -10.69 -3.55 -0.04
N GLN A 208 -10.15 -2.40 0.36
CA GLN A 208 -10.65 -1.10 -0.06
C GLN A 208 -10.09 -0.70 -1.42
N SER A 209 -10.89 0.04 -2.20
CA SER A 209 -10.43 0.50 -3.51
C SER A 209 -9.26 1.48 -3.40
N TYR A 210 -8.48 1.58 -4.48
CA TYR A 210 -7.38 2.55 -4.55
C TYR A 210 -7.87 3.98 -4.35
N GLU A 211 -9.07 4.33 -4.83
CA GLU A 211 -9.66 5.65 -4.67
C GLU A 211 -9.86 6.00 -3.20
N ILE A 212 -10.38 5.05 -2.39
CA ILE A 212 -10.55 5.22 -0.94
C ILE A 212 -9.19 5.32 -0.26
N LEU A 213 -8.25 4.41 -0.61
CA LEU A 213 -6.89 4.44 -0.08
C LEU A 213 -6.20 5.77 -0.37
N SER A 214 -6.35 6.28 -1.59
CA SER A 214 -5.72 7.53 -2.02
C SER A 214 -6.29 8.78 -1.35
N GLN A 215 -7.50 8.73 -0.78
CA GLN A 215 -8.06 9.82 0.04
C GLN A 215 -7.36 9.90 1.41
N GLY A 216 -6.78 8.81 1.87
CA GLY A 216 -5.96 8.79 3.07
C GLY A 216 -4.69 9.63 2.93
N LYS A 217 -4.18 10.14 4.06
CA LYS A 217 -2.94 10.93 4.11
C LYS A 217 -1.71 10.05 4.34
N ALA A 218 -1.86 8.95 5.06
CA ALA A 218 -0.75 8.10 5.49
C ALA A 218 -1.19 6.64 5.71
N CYS A 219 -0.23 5.75 5.68
CA CYS A 219 -0.44 4.35 6.01
C CYS A 219 -0.94 4.17 7.46
N PRO A 220 -2.02 3.42 7.70
CA PRO A 220 -2.55 3.21 9.05
C PRO A 220 -1.57 2.47 9.96
N TYR A 221 -0.66 1.67 9.41
CA TYR A 221 0.30 0.85 10.14
C TYR A 221 1.61 1.59 10.43
N CYS A 222 2.35 1.99 9.40
CA CYS A 222 3.66 2.62 9.56
C CYS A 222 3.65 4.15 9.55
N LYS A 223 2.49 4.78 9.32
CA LYS A 223 2.32 6.24 9.26
C LYS A 223 3.07 6.93 8.11
N ALA A 224 3.66 6.18 7.17
CA ALA A 224 4.29 6.74 5.99
C ALA A 224 3.27 7.56 5.17
N ILE A 225 3.65 8.77 4.79
CA ILE A 225 2.80 9.74 4.08
C ILE A 225 2.71 9.32 2.60
N TYR A 226 1.50 9.31 2.07
CA TYR A 226 1.27 8.94 0.68
C TYR A 226 1.65 10.07 -0.29
N ARG A 227 2.54 9.77 -1.23
CA ARG A 227 2.71 10.54 -2.47
C ARG A 227 1.78 9.98 -3.54
N LYS A 228 0.96 10.87 -4.08
CA LYS A 228 -0.06 10.56 -5.09
C LYS A 228 0.45 10.88 -6.48
#